data_5a4ff8ac25472b1c258972b64763c336
#
_entry.id   5a4ff8ac25472b1c258972b64763c336
#
_cell.length_a   1.000
_cell.length_b   1.000
_cell.length_c   1.000
_cell.angle_alpha   90.00
_cell.angle_beta   90.00
_cell.angle_gamma   90.00
#
_symmetry.space_group_name_H-M   'P 1'
#
loop_
_entity.id
_entity.type
_entity.pdbx_description
1 polymer ?
#
loop_
_entity_poly.entity_id
_entity_poly.type
_entity_poly.pdbx_seq_one_letter_code
_entity_poly.pdbx_strand_id
1 'polypeptide(L)'
;MENLKERLSAKGTKCDLQFSTKEREYYEHEAGFTDEEVTVFRLRSRGYSVVKISHAMEEMYGHYYSVSTIEARIRSIKSKILHIL
;
A
#
# COMPACT_ATOMS: atom_id res chain seq x y z
N MET A 1 5.84 3.50 22.07
CA MET A 1 5.70 3.89 20.66
C MET A 1 5.74 2.65 19.79
N GLU A 2 4.81 2.53 18.86
CA GLU A 2 4.74 1.35 18.02
C GLU A 2 5.91 1.30 17.04
N ASN A 3 6.53 0.11 16.92
CA ASN A 3 7.61 -0.11 15.98
C ASN A 3 7.04 -0.17 14.55
N LEU A 4 7.63 0.56 13.62
CA LEU A 4 7.19 0.59 12.24
C LEU A 4 7.16 -0.81 11.61
N LYS A 5 8.15 -1.65 11.91
CA LYS A 5 8.18 -3.02 11.40
C LYS A 5 7.00 -3.85 11.90
N GLU A 6 6.65 -3.70 13.18
CA GLU A 6 5.50 -4.39 13.76
C GLU A 6 4.21 -3.93 13.09
N ARG A 7 4.06 -2.62 12.89
CA ARG A 7 2.90 -2.03 12.24
C ARG A 7 2.74 -2.55 10.81
N LEU A 8 3.83 -2.61 10.06
CA LEU A 8 3.81 -3.11 8.68
C LEU A 8 3.57 -4.61 8.60
N SER A 9 3.91 -5.35 9.66
CA SER A 9 3.70 -6.80 9.72
C SER A 9 2.29 -7.18 10.12
N ALA A 10 1.49 -6.24 10.63
CA ALA A 10 0.11 -6.51 11.05
C ALA A 10 -0.73 -6.90 9.83
N LYS A 11 -1.45 -8.02 9.96
CA LYS A 11 -2.28 -8.54 8.87
C LYS A 11 -3.73 -8.11 9.03
N GLY A 12 -4.38 -7.85 7.90
CA GLY A 12 -5.82 -7.61 7.86
C GLY A 12 -6.29 -6.29 8.42
N THR A 13 -5.39 -5.35 8.70
CA THR A 13 -5.80 -4.04 9.21
C THR A 13 -5.77 -3.01 8.08
N LYS A 14 -6.77 -2.13 8.07
CA LYS A 14 -6.82 -1.02 7.11
C LYS A 14 -5.81 0.05 7.43
N CYS A 15 -5.21 -0.01 8.63
CA CYS A 15 -4.30 1.03 9.13
C CYS A 15 -2.83 0.72 8.88
N ASP A 16 -2.52 -0.42 8.25
CA ASP A 16 -1.14 -0.87 8.13
C ASP A 16 -0.27 0.04 7.26
N LEU A 17 -0.85 0.79 6.35
CA LEU A 17 -0.13 1.73 5.49
C LEU A 17 -0.59 3.18 5.70
N GLN A 18 -1.23 3.48 6.82
CA GLN A 18 -1.65 4.84 7.12
C GLN A 18 -0.49 5.61 7.76
N PHE A 19 0.12 6.44 6.95
CA PHE A 19 1.24 7.28 7.35
C PHE A 19 0.87 8.76 7.26
N SER A 20 1.66 9.62 7.91
CA SER A 20 1.52 11.05 7.75
C SER A 20 1.84 11.44 6.31
N THR A 21 1.45 12.64 5.88
CA THR A 21 1.73 13.14 4.53
C THR A 21 3.23 13.12 4.24
N LYS A 22 4.05 13.55 5.19
CA LYS A 22 5.50 13.57 5.03
C LYS A 22 6.07 12.16 4.88
N GLU A 23 5.58 11.20 5.67
CA GLU A 23 6.01 9.81 5.56
C GLU A 23 5.64 9.23 4.21
N ARG A 24 4.42 9.50 3.72
CA ARG A 24 3.97 9.00 2.42
C ARG A 24 4.83 9.54 1.29
N GLU A 25 5.11 10.84 1.31
CA GLU A 25 5.95 11.47 0.29
C GLU A 25 7.36 10.87 0.30
N TYR A 26 7.91 10.66 1.48
CA TYR A 26 9.23 10.05 1.62
C TYR A 26 9.27 8.65 1.02
N TYR A 27 8.30 7.80 1.37
CA TYR A 27 8.27 6.42 0.87
C TYR A 27 8.01 6.38 -0.63
N GLU A 28 7.11 7.21 -1.14
CA GLU A 28 6.84 7.27 -2.59
C GLU A 28 8.09 7.65 -3.37
N HIS A 29 8.93 8.50 -2.80
CA HIS A 29 10.16 8.96 -3.44
C HIS A 29 11.29 7.93 -3.34
N GLU A 30 11.45 7.30 -2.18
CA GLU A 30 12.63 6.48 -1.88
C GLU A 30 12.45 4.97 -2.09
N ALA A 31 11.23 4.46 -2.01
CA ALA A 31 11.03 3.01 -2.01
C ALA A 31 11.06 2.36 -3.40
N GLY A 32 11.03 3.14 -4.46
CA GLY A 32 11.08 2.60 -5.82
C GLY A 32 9.81 1.89 -6.24
N PHE A 33 8.65 2.41 -5.85
CA PHE A 33 7.37 1.83 -6.24
C PHE A 33 7.12 1.93 -7.74
N THR A 34 6.46 0.92 -8.30
CA THR A 34 5.92 1.01 -9.65
C THR A 34 4.68 1.91 -9.63
N ASP A 35 4.20 2.32 -10.81
CA ASP A 35 3.00 3.17 -10.91
C ASP A 35 1.79 2.53 -10.22
N GLU A 36 1.58 1.23 -10.41
CA GLU A 36 0.50 0.50 -9.76
C GLU A 36 0.68 0.48 -8.25
N GLU A 37 1.91 0.27 -7.80
CA GLU A 37 2.20 0.25 -6.36
C GLU A 37 1.95 1.61 -5.73
N VAL A 38 2.30 2.70 -6.40
CA VAL A 38 2.01 4.06 -5.91
C VAL A 38 0.50 4.24 -5.73
N THR A 39 -0.29 3.82 -6.72
CA THR A 39 -1.74 3.93 -6.64
C THR A 39 -2.30 3.12 -5.48
N VAL A 40 -1.88 1.86 -5.34
CA VAL A 40 -2.32 1.00 -4.24
C VAL A 40 -1.90 1.60 -2.89
N PHE A 41 -0.67 2.09 -2.79
CA PHE A 41 -0.14 2.70 -1.58
C PHE A 41 -1.00 3.91 -1.16
N ARG A 42 -1.32 4.78 -2.10
CA ARG A 42 -2.14 5.98 -1.82
C ARG A 42 -3.54 5.60 -1.36
N LEU A 43 -4.17 4.65 -2.03
CA LEU A 43 -5.53 4.20 -1.66
C LEU A 43 -5.53 3.52 -0.30
N ARG A 44 -4.55 2.65 -0.05
CA ARG A 44 -4.45 1.96 1.24
C ARG A 44 -4.17 2.96 2.37
N SER A 45 -3.35 3.97 2.10
CA SER A 45 -3.05 5.03 3.07
C SER A 45 -4.29 5.82 3.48
N ARG A 46 -5.31 5.86 2.61
CA ARG A 46 -6.58 6.51 2.89
C ARG A 46 -7.55 5.60 3.64
N GLY A 47 -7.14 4.36 3.94
CA GLY A 47 -7.97 3.42 4.67
C GLY A 47 -8.87 2.54 3.79
N TYR A 48 -8.63 2.50 2.48
CA TYR A 48 -9.42 1.66 1.59
C TYR A 48 -9.15 0.18 1.87
N SER A 49 -10.23 -0.61 1.90
CA SER A 49 -10.12 -2.07 1.99
C SER A 49 -9.55 -2.63 0.69
N VAL A 50 -9.01 -3.87 0.73
CA VAL A 50 -8.50 -4.53 -0.48
C VAL A 50 -9.56 -4.66 -1.55
N VAL A 51 -10.81 -4.94 -1.17
CA VAL A 51 -11.92 -5.05 -2.11
C VAL A 51 -12.18 -3.69 -2.79
N LYS A 52 -12.18 -2.63 -2.01
CA LYS A 52 -12.41 -1.28 -2.54
C LYS A 52 -11.27 -0.84 -3.46
N ILE A 53 -10.04 -1.21 -3.12
CA ILE A 53 -8.87 -0.93 -3.96
C ILE A 53 -8.98 -1.69 -5.28
N SER A 54 -9.41 -2.96 -5.23
CA SER A 54 -9.62 -3.77 -6.42
C SER A 54 -10.57 -3.08 -7.40
N HIS A 55 -11.70 -2.57 -6.90
CA HIS A 55 -12.68 -1.87 -7.72
C HIS A 55 -12.12 -0.55 -8.29
N ALA A 56 -11.42 0.21 -7.47
CA ALA A 56 -10.82 1.47 -7.90
C ALA A 56 -9.77 1.26 -8.99
N MET A 57 -8.95 0.22 -8.86
CA MET A 57 -7.93 -0.11 -9.84
C MET A 57 -8.56 -0.53 -11.17
N GLU A 58 -9.66 -1.28 -11.12
CA GLU A 58 -10.39 -1.66 -12.32
C GLU A 58 -10.89 -0.43 -13.07
N GLU A 59 -11.45 0.55 -12.37
CA GLU A 59 -11.89 1.81 -12.96
C GLU A 59 -10.73 2.61 -13.57
N MET A 60 -9.62 2.68 -12.85
CA MET A 60 -8.47 3.49 -13.28
C MET A 60 -7.71 2.89 -14.45
N TYR A 61 -7.54 1.57 -14.46
CA TYR A 61 -6.67 0.89 -15.42
C TYR A 61 -7.43 0.08 -16.47
N GLY A 62 -8.75 -0.04 -16.33
CA GLY A 62 -9.58 -0.65 -17.34
C GLY A 62 -9.54 -2.19 -17.39
N HIS A 63 -8.97 -2.85 -16.38
CA HIS A 63 -9.01 -4.30 -16.28
C HIS A 63 -9.12 -4.74 -14.82
N TYR A 64 -9.57 -5.97 -14.62
CA TYR A 64 -9.83 -6.51 -13.29
C TYR A 64 -8.54 -6.81 -12.51
N TYR A 65 -8.54 -6.39 -11.26
CA TYR A 65 -7.51 -6.74 -10.30
C TYR A 65 -8.16 -7.57 -9.18
N SER A 66 -7.77 -8.84 -9.04
CA SER A 66 -8.32 -9.68 -7.97
C SER A 66 -7.84 -9.18 -6.60
N VAL A 67 -8.58 -9.55 -5.55
CA VAL A 67 -8.19 -9.23 -4.17
C VAL A 67 -6.81 -9.80 -3.87
N SER A 68 -6.53 -11.03 -4.33
CA SER A 68 -5.21 -11.65 -4.15
C SER A 68 -4.10 -10.83 -4.79
N THR A 69 -4.36 -10.26 -5.96
CA THR A 69 -3.39 -9.41 -6.65
C THR A 69 -3.13 -8.14 -5.85
N ILE A 70 -4.18 -7.51 -5.32
CA ILE A 70 -4.02 -6.30 -4.49
C ILE A 70 -3.24 -6.62 -3.22
N GLU A 71 -3.54 -7.74 -2.57
CA GLU A 71 -2.80 -8.19 -1.38
C GLU A 71 -1.33 -8.41 -1.69
N ALA A 72 -1.02 -9.00 -2.86
CA ALA A 72 0.36 -9.19 -3.29
C ALA A 72 1.07 -7.85 -3.51
N ARG A 73 0.38 -6.86 -4.08
CA ARG A 73 0.94 -5.52 -4.24
C ARG A 73 1.22 -4.86 -2.90
N ILE A 74 0.32 -5.02 -1.93
CA ILE A 74 0.51 -4.47 -0.58
C ILE A 74 1.72 -5.12 0.09
N ARG A 75 1.89 -6.44 -0.04
CA ARG A 75 3.07 -7.13 0.49
C ARG A 75 4.36 -6.60 -0.14
N SER A 76 4.34 -6.38 -1.44
CA SER A 76 5.49 -5.83 -2.16
C SER A 76 5.83 -4.41 -1.66
N ILE A 77 4.81 -3.58 -1.46
CA ILE A 77 4.95 -2.22 -0.94
C ILE A 77 5.59 -2.25 0.46
N LYS A 78 5.07 -3.09 1.35
CA LYS A 78 5.60 -3.24 2.70
C LYS A 78 7.07 -3.69 2.69
N SER A 79 7.38 -4.65 1.82
CA SER A 79 8.75 -5.15 1.67
C SER A 79 9.69 -4.04 1.22
N LYS A 80 9.28 -3.23 0.25
CA LYS A 80 10.10 -2.12 -0.25
C LYS A 80 10.32 -1.05 0.82
N ILE A 81 9.30 -0.75 1.63
CA ILE A 81 9.43 0.21 2.72
C ILE A 81 10.42 -0.34 3.77
N LEU A 82 10.27 -1.60 4.15
CA LEU A 82 11.18 -2.23 5.12
C LEU A 82 12.61 -2.25 4.63
N HIS A 83 12.82 -2.34 3.32
CA HIS A 83 14.15 -2.38 2.73
C HIS A 83 14.90 -1.06 2.87
N ILE A 84 14.20 0.07 2.94
CA ILE A 84 14.82 1.39 3.08
C ILE A 84 14.87 1.89 4.52
N LEU A 85 14.37 1.11 5.47
CA LEU A 85 14.46 1.44 6.90
C LEU A 85 15.82 0.94 7.50
#